data_535eba33d218ed64c71851e6fe39b1fc
#
_entry.id   535eba33d218ed64c71851e6fe39b1fc
#
_cell.length_a   1.000
_cell.length_b   1.000
_cell.length_c   1.000
_cell.angle_alpha   90.00
_cell.angle_beta   90.00
_cell.angle_gamma   90.00
#
_symmetry.space_group_name_H-M   'P 1'
#
loop_
_entity.id
_entity.type
_entity.pdbx_description
1 polymer ?
#
loop_
_entity_poly.entity_id
_entity_poly.type
_entity_poly.pdbx_seq_one_letter_code
_entity_poly.pdbx_strand_id
1 'polypeptide(L)'
;GPGEAPRLSRNGEPVNQFLHLSSFAEKMLVHEQALVKIDKDMPFDKAALIGCGVTTGLGAVFRTAKVAPGEMVAVIGCGGIGLSAIQGARIAGANKIIAVDMAPAKLELAQEMGATHVVNAGDVDAVAAVKELTGGGVHHAFEAVGLKQTAEQSFQMLRKGGQATVIGMIPVGTKIEIHGVELLYEKTLTGSNMGSNQFRTDMPRYIEMYMAGRLKLDEMVSKTITLDEINEGFEDMKQGNVARSVIVFPTN
;
A
#
# COMPACT_ATOMS: atom_id res chain seq x y z
N GLY A 1 12.15 -4.23 -24.15
CA GLY A 1 13.02 -3.28 -23.43
C GLY A 1 12.76 -1.84 -23.88
N PRO A 2 13.38 -0.82 -23.29
CA PRO A 2 13.26 0.55 -23.75
C PRO A 2 13.61 0.65 -25.23
N GLY A 3 12.66 1.16 -26.06
CA GLY A 3 12.84 1.28 -27.50
C GLY A 3 12.26 0.13 -28.35
N GLU A 4 11.72 -0.91 -27.74
CA GLU A 4 10.96 -1.93 -28.47
C GLU A 4 9.53 -1.43 -28.77
N ALA A 5 9.03 -1.77 -29.97
CA ALA A 5 7.65 -1.46 -30.34
C ALA A 5 6.66 -2.16 -29.38
N PRO A 6 5.55 -1.51 -29.01
CA PRO A 6 4.50 -2.14 -28.23
C PRO A 6 4.00 -3.43 -28.90
N ARG A 7 3.79 -4.49 -28.12
CA ARG A 7 3.28 -5.79 -28.61
C ARG A 7 1.75 -5.83 -28.71
N LEU A 8 1.09 -4.83 -28.16
CA LEU A 8 -0.36 -4.70 -28.21
C LEU A 8 -0.76 -3.57 -29.14
N SER A 9 -1.89 -3.72 -29.80
CA SER A 9 -2.51 -2.66 -30.60
C SER A 9 -4.02 -2.64 -30.40
N ARG A 10 -4.62 -1.48 -30.58
CA ARG A 10 -6.08 -1.29 -30.63
C ARG A 10 -6.42 -0.54 -31.91
N ASN A 11 -7.20 -1.16 -32.79
CA ASN A 11 -7.56 -0.60 -34.10
C ASN A 11 -6.34 -0.18 -34.94
N GLY A 12 -5.24 -0.94 -34.86
CA GLY A 12 -3.98 -0.66 -35.55
C GLY A 12 -3.05 0.33 -34.82
N GLU A 13 -3.52 1.03 -33.82
CA GLU A 13 -2.69 1.94 -33.02
C GLU A 13 -1.96 1.19 -31.90
N PRO A 14 -0.66 1.46 -31.69
CA PRO A 14 0.12 0.78 -30.66
C PRO A 14 -0.34 1.15 -29.25
N VAL A 15 -0.43 0.13 -28.37
CA VAL A 15 -0.77 0.30 -26.94
C VAL A 15 0.40 -0.09 -26.08
N ASN A 16 0.86 0.82 -25.23
CA ASN A 16 1.94 0.55 -24.28
C ASN A 16 1.49 -0.39 -23.18
N GLN A 17 2.32 -1.40 -22.90
CA GLN A 17 2.13 -2.31 -21.79
C GLN A 17 2.66 -1.70 -20.49
N PHE A 18 1.82 -1.65 -19.45
CA PHE A 18 2.28 -1.22 -18.14
C PHE A 18 3.29 -2.25 -17.59
N LEU A 19 4.48 -1.78 -17.26
CA LEU A 19 5.62 -2.58 -16.79
C LEU A 19 5.94 -3.80 -17.69
N HIS A 20 5.65 -3.72 -18.99
CA HIS A 20 5.82 -4.81 -19.98
C HIS A 20 5.03 -6.09 -19.68
N LEU A 21 4.01 -6.04 -18.84
CA LEU A 21 3.21 -7.21 -18.42
C LEU A 21 1.83 -7.25 -19.07
N SER A 22 0.95 -6.29 -18.77
CA SER A 22 -0.49 -6.33 -19.14
C SER A 22 -1.17 -7.59 -18.60
N SER A 23 -1.28 -7.67 -17.26
CA SER A 23 -1.67 -8.90 -16.56
C SER A 23 -3.17 -9.20 -16.51
N PHE A 24 -4.04 -8.33 -17.04
CA PHE A 24 -5.47 -8.64 -17.21
C PHE A 24 -5.68 -9.51 -18.45
N ALA A 25 -5.20 -10.75 -18.39
CA ALA A 25 -5.24 -11.72 -19.47
C ALA A 25 -5.07 -13.14 -18.92
N GLU A 26 -5.70 -14.12 -19.58
CA GLU A 26 -5.57 -15.54 -19.21
C GLU A 26 -4.13 -16.05 -19.35
N LYS A 27 -3.37 -15.48 -20.29
CA LYS A 27 -1.98 -15.89 -20.56
C LYS A 27 -1.09 -14.66 -20.73
N MET A 28 0.10 -14.73 -20.17
CA MET A 28 1.12 -13.69 -20.27
C MET A 28 2.47 -14.29 -20.68
N LEU A 29 3.21 -13.54 -21.47
CA LEU A 29 4.62 -13.81 -21.70
C LEU A 29 5.46 -12.93 -20.77
N VAL A 30 6.17 -13.55 -19.85
CA VAL A 30 6.95 -12.86 -18.81
C VAL A 30 8.39 -13.38 -18.85
N HIS A 31 9.36 -12.46 -18.73
CA HIS A 31 10.77 -12.83 -18.62
C HIS A 31 11.03 -13.55 -17.30
N GLU A 32 11.81 -14.61 -17.30
CA GLU A 32 12.09 -15.44 -16.11
C GLU A 32 12.64 -14.64 -14.91
N GLN A 33 13.41 -13.58 -15.17
CA GLN A 33 13.94 -12.71 -14.13
C GLN A 33 12.88 -11.86 -13.41
N ALA A 34 11.72 -11.67 -14.02
CA ALA A 34 10.58 -10.97 -13.43
C ALA A 34 9.66 -11.89 -12.61
N LEU A 35 10.05 -13.16 -12.45
CA LEU A 35 9.29 -14.14 -11.69
C LEU A 35 9.90 -14.38 -10.32
N VAL A 36 9.01 -14.62 -9.36
CA VAL A 36 9.36 -15.11 -8.03
C VAL A 36 8.63 -16.43 -7.83
N LYS A 37 9.39 -17.48 -7.51
CA LYS A 37 8.80 -18.78 -7.15
C LYS A 37 8.17 -18.64 -5.75
N ILE A 38 6.92 -19.06 -5.65
CA ILE A 38 6.15 -19.04 -4.39
C ILE A 38 5.78 -20.47 -3.98
N ASP A 39 5.28 -20.62 -2.76
CA ASP A 39 4.75 -21.88 -2.27
C ASP A 39 3.56 -22.31 -3.13
N LYS A 40 3.54 -23.59 -3.52
CA LYS A 40 2.48 -24.18 -4.37
C LYS A 40 1.12 -24.28 -3.65
N ASP A 41 1.13 -24.30 -2.32
CA ASP A 41 -0.07 -24.40 -1.49
C ASP A 41 -0.70 -23.01 -1.24
N MET A 42 -0.05 -21.91 -1.71
CA MET A 42 -0.60 -20.55 -1.64
C MET A 42 -1.79 -20.40 -2.59
N PRO A 43 -2.99 -20.03 -2.09
CA PRO A 43 -4.15 -19.78 -2.95
C PRO A 43 -3.87 -18.66 -3.95
N PHE A 44 -4.23 -18.86 -5.24
CA PHE A 44 -3.89 -17.90 -6.30
C PHE A 44 -4.56 -16.55 -6.15
N ASP A 45 -5.78 -16.49 -5.66
CA ASP A 45 -6.52 -15.25 -5.41
C ASP A 45 -5.87 -14.39 -4.32
N LYS A 46 -5.21 -15.01 -3.35
CA LYS A 46 -4.43 -14.33 -2.30
C LYS A 46 -3.01 -14.03 -2.80
N ALA A 47 -2.40 -14.93 -3.57
CA ALA A 47 -1.10 -14.72 -4.20
C ALA A 47 -1.09 -13.48 -5.10
N ALA A 48 -2.20 -13.22 -5.80
CA ALA A 48 -2.38 -12.04 -6.65
C ALA A 48 -2.20 -10.71 -5.89
N LEU A 49 -2.49 -10.67 -4.59
CA LEU A 49 -2.32 -9.47 -3.75
C LEU A 49 -0.86 -9.20 -3.40
N ILE A 50 -0.03 -10.27 -3.35
CA ILE A 50 1.37 -10.18 -2.93
C ILE A 50 2.20 -9.38 -3.94
N GLY A 51 1.92 -9.50 -5.24
CA GLY A 51 2.75 -8.96 -6.32
C GLY A 51 2.95 -7.44 -6.30
N CYS A 52 2.04 -6.68 -5.69
CA CYS A 52 2.12 -5.23 -5.64
C CYS A 52 1.71 -4.67 -4.27
N GLY A 53 0.40 -4.63 -3.96
CA GLY A 53 -0.12 -3.86 -2.82
C GLY A 53 0.42 -4.33 -1.47
N VAL A 54 0.44 -5.64 -1.24
CA VAL A 54 0.92 -6.23 0.01
C VAL A 54 2.42 -6.02 0.18
N THR A 55 3.19 -6.37 -0.84
CA THR A 55 4.65 -6.19 -0.85
C THR A 55 5.03 -4.72 -0.65
N THR A 56 4.31 -3.79 -1.29
CA THR A 56 4.58 -2.36 -1.14
C THR A 56 4.33 -1.87 0.29
N GLY A 57 3.20 -2.21 0.89
CA GLY A 57 2.87 -1.76 2.25
C GLY A 57 3.77 -2.39 3.31
N LEU A 58 3.95 -3.71 3.28
CA LEU A 58 4.83 -4.40 4.23
C LEU A 58 6.30 -3.93 4.10
N GLY A 59 6.78 -3.80 2.86
CA GLY A 59 8.15 -3.37 2.62
C GLY A 59 8.42 -1.93 3.06
N ALA A 60 7.45 -1.02 2.90
CA ALA A 60 7.57 0.34 3.42
C ALA A 60 7.81 0.34 4.94
N VAL A 61 7.14 -0.56 5.67
CA VAL A 61 7.30 -0.70 7.12
C VAL A 61 8.64 -1.38 7.47
N PHE A 62 8.94 -2.53 6.86
CA PHE A 62 10.07 -3.37 7.26
C PHE A 62 11.40 -2.94 6.66
N ARG A 63 11.39 -2.45 5.41
CA ARG A 63 12.60 -2.15 4.65
C ARG A 63 12.92 -0.66 4.60
N THR A 64 11.91 0.18 4.35
CA THR A 64 12.12 1.64 4.24
C THR A 64 12.17 2.29 5.61
N ALA A 65 11.10 2.18 6.39
CA ALA A 65 10.98 2.84 7.69
C ALA A 65 11.64 2.06 8.84
N LYS A 66 11.72 0.73 8.72
CA LYS A 66 12.31 -0.16 9.74
C LYS A 66 11.66 0.02 11.11
N VAL A 67 10.34 0.05 11.13
CA VAL A 67 9.55 0.23 12.34
C VAL A 67 9.97 -0.77 13.41
N ALA A 68 10.27 -0.25 14.60
CA ALA A 68 10.70 -1.05 15.75
C ALA A 68 9.54 -1.31 16.73
N PRO A 69 9.62 -2.37 17.56
CA PRO A 69 8.65 -2.62 18.61
C PRO A 69 8.51 -1.43 19.57
N GLY A 70 7.25 -1.12 19.92
CA GLY A 70 6.93 -0.02 20.82
C GLY A 70 6.76 1.35 20.14
N GLU A 71 7.10 1.51 18.87
CA GLU A 71 6.94 2.76 18.15
C GLU A 71 5.48 3.07 17.79
N MET A 72 5.21 4.33 17.50
CA MET A 72 3.90 4.83 17.08
C MET A 72 3.90 5.11 15.58
N VAL A 73 2.85 4.66 14.90
CA VAL A 73 2.70 4.72 13.45
C VAL A 73 1.39 5.37 13.08
N ALA A 74 1.40 6.25 12.08
CA ALA A 74 0.21 6.73 11.39
C ALA A 74 0.23 6.25 9.92
N VAL A 75 -0.92 5.85 9.39
CA VAL A 75 -1.09 5.45 7.99
C VAL A 75 -2.22 6.26 7.40
N ILE A 76 -1.92 7.10 6.40
CA ILE A 76 -2.89 7.91 5.67
C ILE A 76 -3.29 7.19 4.39
N GLY A 77 -4.57 6.87 4.29
CA GLY A 77 -5.15 6.06 3.21
C GLY A 77 -5.22 4.58 3.57
N CYS A 78 -6.44 4.08 3.81
CA CYS A 78 -6.73 2.69 4.19
C CYS A 78 -7.16 1.84 2.99
N GLY A 79 -6.56 2.05 1.81
CA GLY A 79 -6.63 1.15 0.67
C GLY A 79 -5.72 -0.06 0.84
N GLY A 80 -5.63 -0.94 -0.16
CA GLY A 80 -4.85 -2.19 -0.04
C GLY A 80 -3.37 -2.01 0.35
N ILE A 81 -2.72 -0.90 -0.03
CA ILE A 81 -1.34 -0.58 0.39
C ILE A 81 -1.33 -0.15 1.85
N GLY A 82 -2.22 0.77 2.24
CA GLY A 82 -2.30 1.24 3.63
C GLY A 82 -2.69 0.14 4.61
N LEU A 83 -3.66 -0.71 4.27
CA LEU A 83 -4.02 -1.88 5.07
C LEU A 83 -2.82 -2.84 5.24
N SER A 84 -2.00 -3.01 4.21
CA SER A 84 -0.78 -3.80 4.30
C SER A 84 0.28 -3.14 5.20
N ALA A 85 0.42 -1.81 5.15
CA ALA A 85 1.30 -1.07 6.06
C ALA A 85 0.82 -1.16 7.52
N ILE A 86 -0.50 -1.08 7.77
CA ILE A 86 -1.11 -1.29 9.09
C ILE A 86 -0.77 -2.68 9.64
N GLN A 87 -0.96 -3.73 8.83
CA GLN A 87 -0.57 -5.09 9.20
C GLN A 87 0.94 -5.22 9.45
N GLY A 88 1.75 -4.60 8.59
CA GLY A 88 3.20 -4.55 8.76
C GLY A 88 3.60 -3.92 10.10
N ALA A 89 3.01 -2.79 10.47
CA ALA A 89 3.24 -2.11 11.74
C ALA A 89 2.84 -3.00 12.93
N ARG A 90 1.70 -3.70 12.84
CA ARG A 90 1.26 -4.68 13.86
C ARG A 90 2.27 -5.83 13.99
N ILE A 91 2.73 -6.40 12.89
CA ILE A 91 3.71 -7.50 12.88
C ILE A 91 5.06 -7.03 13.42
N ALA A 92 5.46 -5.79 13.14
CA ALA A 92 6.67 -5.16 13.68
C ALA A 92 6.59 -4.87 15.19
N GLY A 93 5.40 -4.96 15.79
CA GLY A 93 5.20 -4.71 17.22
C GLY A 93 5.02 -3.22 17.58
N ALA A 94 4.54 -2.40 16.65
CA ALA A 94 4.19 -1.02 16.93
C ALA A 94 3.16 -0.91 18.06
N ASN A 95 3.33 0.07 18.96
CA ASN A 95 2.48 0.25 20.13
C ASN A 95 1.15 0.92 19.79
N LYS A 96 1.21 2.01 18.99
CA LYS A 96 0.02 2.68 18.46
C LYS A 96 0.08 2.66 16.93
N ILE A 97 -1.00 2.23 16.32
CA ILE A 97 -1.19 2.21 14.88
C ILE A 97 -2.45 2.99 14.57
N ILE A 98 -2.29 4.18 14.00
CA ILE A 98 -3.37 5.11 13.76
C ILE A 98 -3.69 5.08 12.27
N ALA A 99 -4.88 4.61 11.92
CA ALA A 99 -5.39 4.62 10.55
C ALA A 99 -6.13 5.94 10.29
N VAL A 100 -5.82 6.59 9.17
CA VAL A 100 -6.42 7.86 8.75
C VAL A 100 -7.04 7.67 7.37
N ASP A 101 -8.35 7.85 7.25
CA ASP A 101 -9.10 7.82 5.97
C ASP A 101 -10.36 8.68 6.11
N MET A 102 -11.04 8.94 5.01
CA MET A 102 -12.32 9.67 5.00
C MET A 102 -13.54 8.70 4.99
N ALA A 103 -13.34 7.44 4.63
CA ALA A 103 -14.41 6.46 4.49
C ALA A 103 -14.54 5.59 5.76
N PRO A 104 -15.69 5.65 6.49
CA PRO A 104 -15.88 4.86 7.72
C PRO A 104 -15.63 3.36 7.53
N ALA A 105 -16.15 2.76 6.46
CA ALA A 105 -15.97 1.33 6.19
C ALA A 105 -14.49 0.93 6.02
N LYS A 106 -13.64 1.81 5.48
CA LYS A 106 -12.19 1.56 5.39
C LYS A 106 -11.51 1.65 6.75
N LEU A 107 -11.99 2.53 7.61
CA LEU A 107 -11.48 2.65 8.98
C LEU A 107 -11.86 1.43 9.83
N GLU A 108 -13.06 0.88 9.66
CA GLU A 108 -13.48 -0.38 10.30
C GLU A 108 -12.57 -1.53 9.86
N LEU A 109 -12.36 -1.69 8.54
CA LEU A 109 -11.45 -2.72 8.03
C LEU A 109 -10.00 -2.51 8.52
N ALA A 110 -9.56 -1.25 8.64
CA ALA A 110 -8.23 -0.95 9.18
C ALA A 110 -8.08 -1.41 10.63
N GLN A 111 -9.13 -1.31 11.46
CA GLN A 111 -9.13 -1.86 12.83
C GLN A 111 -9.03 -3.39 12.82
N GLU A 112 -9.77 -4.06 11.96
CA GLU A 112 -9.68 -5.52 11.79
C GLU A 112 -8.26 -5.95 11.36
N MET A 113 -7.58 -5.14 10.55
CA MET A 113 -6.19 -5.38 10.11
C MET A 113 -5.15 -5.06 11.20
N GLY A 114 -5.55 -4.39 12.28
CA GLY A 114 -4.70 -4.16 13.44
C GLY A 114 -4.40 -2.70 13.76
N ALA A 115 -5.14 -1.74 13.20
CA ALA A 115 -5.10 -0.37 13.68
C ALA A 115 -5.66 -0.30 15.11
N THR A 116 -4.93 0.36 15.99
CA THR A 116 -5.34 0.54 17.40
C THR A 116 -6.25 1.76 17.57
N HIS A 117 -6.14 2.72 16.66
CA HIS A 117 -6.93 3.95 16.64
C HIS A 117 -7.28 4.29 15.19
N VAL A 118 -8.39 5.00 15.01
CA VAL A 118 -8.82 5.51 13.72
C VAL A 118 -9.11 7.00 13.81
N VAL A 119 -8.85 7.71 12.70
CA VAL A 119 -9.14 9.13 12.54
C VAL A 119 -9.87 9.31 11.22
N ASN A 120 -11.12 9.79 11.27
CA ASN A 120 -11.85 10.16 10.08
C ASN A 120 -11.45 11.59 9.67
N ALA A 121 -10.64 11.70 8.63
CA ALA A 121 -10.15 12.98 8.11
C ALA A 121 -11.24 13.83 7.42
N GLY A 122 -12.45 13.28 7.22
CA GLY A 122 -13.61 14.03 6.77
C GLY A 122 -14.27 14.84 7.90
N ASP A 123 -14.09 14.42 9.15
CA ASP A 123 -14.78 14.99 10.31
C ASP A 123 -13.87 15.92 11.14
N VAL A 124 -12.55 15.67 11.11
CA VAL A 124 -11.59 16.39 11.97
C VAL A 124 -10.27 16.70 11.24
N ASP A 125 -9.50 17.64 11.80
CA ASP A 125 -8.11 17.85 11.38
C ASP A 125 -7.28 16.61 11.75
N ALA A 126 -6.88 15.84 10.75
CA ALA A 126 -6.16 14.59 10.94
C ALA A 126 -4.79 14.78 11.62
N VAL A 127 -4.08 15.89 11.34
CA VAL A 127 -2.77 16.18 11.94
C VAL A 127 -2.92 16.47 13.42
N ALA A 128 -3.88 17.31 13.78
CA ALA A 128 -4.18 17.65 15.17
C ALA A 128 -4.61 16.41 15.96
N ALA A 129 -5.54 15.61 15.41
CA ALA A 129 -6.03 14.40 16.06
C ALA A 129 -4.91 13.36 16.28
N VAL A 130 -4.04 13.12 15.30
CA VAL A 130 -2.90 12.20 15.45
C VAL A 130 -1.94 12.70 16.51
N LYS A 131 -1.63 14.00 16.55
CA LYS A 131 -0.76 14.60 17.59
C LYS A 131 -1.35 14.48 18.98
N GLU A 132 -2.65 14.69 19.14
CA GLU A 132 -3.36 14.53 20.41
C GLU A 132 -3.29 13.07 20.90
N LEU A 133 -3.63 12.10 20.04
CA LEU A 133 -3.56 10.67 20.36
C LEU A 133 -2.16 10.19 20.77
N THR A 134 -1.11 10.88 20.31
CA THR A 134 0.29 10.46 20.48
C THR A 134 1.08 11.33 21.45
N GLY A 135 0.49 12.40 21.95
CA GLY A 135 1.20 13.36 22.81
C GLY A 135 2.31 14.12 22.06
N GLY A 136 2.10 14.44 20.78
CA GLY A 136 3.02 15.30 20.02
C GLY A 136 3.50 14.77 18.67
N GLY A 137 3.06 13.60 18.26
CA GLY A 137 3.31 13.04 16.93
C GLY A 137 3.84 11.60 16.94
N VAL A 138 3.90 10.99 15.75
CA VAL A 138 4.29 9.60 15.54
C VAL A 138 5.78 9.46 15.20
N HIS A 139 6.34 8.27 15.40
CA HIS A 139 7.70 7.91 14.94
C HIS A 139 7.72 7.75 13.42
N HIS A 140 6.68 7.11 12.86
CA HIS A 140 6.56 6.88 11.43
C HIS A 140 5.17 7.26 10.92
N ALA A 141 5.13 7.99 9.80
CA ALA A 141 3.91 8.29 9.09
C ALA A 141 4.01 7.75 7.66
N PHE A 142 3.06 6.93 7.23
CA PHE A 142 2.98 6.37 5.89
C PHE A 142 1.89 7.06 5.09
N GLU A 143 2.25 7.59 3.93
CA GLU A 143 1.33 8.18 2.98
C GLU A 143 1.02 7.17 1.87
N ALA A 144 -0.24 6.71 1.75
CA ALA A 144 -0.67 5.68 0.81
C ALA A 144 -1.86 6.12 -0.08
N VAL A 145 -2.05 7.42 -0.27
CA VAL A 145 -3.10 8.01 -1.13
C VAL A 145 -2.51 8.53 -2.45
N GLY A 146 -1.38 9.25 -2.38
CA GLY A 146 -0.72 9.84 -3.54
C GLY A 146 -1.15 11.28 -3.81
N LEU A 147 -1.41 12.08 -2.77
CA LEU A 147 -1.76 13.51 -2.89
C LEU A 147 -0.70 14.39 -2.22
N LYS A 148 -0.51 15.60 -2.77
CA LYS A 148 0.34 16.64 -2.16
C LYS A 148 -0.03 16.85 -0.70
N GLN A 149 -1.32 17.09 -0.43
CA GLN A 149 -1.83 17.40 0.89
C GLN A 149 -1.52 16.28 1.90
N THR A 150 -1.77 15.02 1.54
CA THR A 150 -1.55 13.88 2.44
C THR A 150 -0.07 13.62 2.70
N ALA A 151 0.79 13.90 1.71
CA ALA A 151 2.24 13.83 1.89
C ALA A 151 2.75 14.91 2.87
N GLU A 152 2.25 16.13 2.76
CA GLU A 152 2.56 17.21 3.70
C GLU A 152 2.03 16.92 5.11
N GLN A 153 0.79 16.41 5.21
CA GLN A 153 0.19 15.99 6.49
C GLN A 153 1.00 14.86 7.14
N SER A 154 1.49 13.88 6.39
CA SER A 154 2.32 12.80 6.93
C SER A 154 3.57 13.34 7.62
N PHE A 155 4.22 14.34 7.03
CA PHE A 155 5.38 14.99 7.62
C PHE A 155 5.01 15.85 8.86
N GLN A 156 3.85 16.52 8.82
CA GLN A 156 3.35 17.31 9.93
C GLN A 156 2.98 16.46 11.15
N MET A 157 2.51 15.22 10.95
CA MET A 157 2.15 14.29 12.02
C MET A 157 3.35 13.76 12.81
N LEU A 158 4.58 13.99 12.32
CA LEU A 158 5.78 13.45 12.96
C LEU A 158 6.12 14.16 14.27
N ARG A 159 6.60 13.38 15.23
CA ARG A 159 7.39 13.87 16.36
C ARG A 159 8.78 14.31 15.89
N LYS A 160 9.58 14.95 16.76
CA LYS A 160 11.01 15.18 16.52
C LYS A 160 11.72 13.84 16.32
N GLY A 161 12.60 13.76 15.34
CA GLY A 161 13.30 12.53 14.94
C GLY A 161 12.44 11.51 14.16
N GLY A 162 11.19 11.86 13.81
CA GLY A 162 10.29 10.98 13.09
C GLY A 162 10.53 10.95 11.57
N GLN A 163 10.01 9.91 10.91
CA GLN A 163 10.13 9.71 9.47
C GLN A 163 8.75 9.59 8.80
N ALA A 164 8.51 10.42 7.78
CA ALA A 164 7.41 10.27 6.85
C ALA A 164 7.86 9.51 5.59
N THR A 165 7.10 8.50 5.21
CA THR A 165 7.36 7.66 4.03
C THR A 165 6.21 7.78 3.04
N VAL A 166 6.47 8.41 1.90
CA VAL A 166 5.52 8.55 0.80
C VAL A 166 5.57 7.27 -0.05
N ILE A 167 4.42 6.61 -0.18
CA ILE A 167 4.23 5.40 -0.97
C ILE A 167 3.27 5.68 -2.13
N GLY A 168 2.29 6.55 -1.89
CA GLY A 168 1.29 6.93 -2.88
C GLY A 168 1.90 7.61 -4.10
N MET A 169 1.33 7.37 -5.27
CA MET A 169 1.84 7.92 -6.54
C MET A 169 1.32 9.34 -6.74
N ILE A 170 2.08 10.31 -6.28
CA ILE A 170 1.79 11.74 -6.49
C ILE A 170 1.97 12.08 -7.97
N PRO A 171 1.04 12.85 -8.60
CA PRO A 171 1.15 13.20 -10.01
C PRO A 171 2.46 13.91 -10.36
N VAL A 172 3.03 13.56 -11.52
CA VAL A 172 4.29 14.12 -12.00
C VAL A 172 4.19 15.65 -12.10
N GLY A 173 5.21 16.35 -11.62
CA GLY A 173 5.27 17.82 -11.58
C GLY A 173 4.68 18.44 -10.31
N THR A 174 4.00 17.69 -9.47
CA THR A 174 3.49 18.16 -8.17
C THR A 174 4.64 18.34 -7.18
N LYS A 175 4.70 19.52 -6.54
CA LYS A 175 5.71 19.85 -5.53
C LYS A 175 5.12 19.67 -4.13
N ILE A 176 5.87 19.06 -3.22
CA ILE A 176 5.58 18.98 -1.79
C ILE A 176 6.28 20.14 -1.10
N GLU A 177 5.58 20.81 -0.18
CA GLU A 177 6.08 21.97 0.57
C GLU A 177 6.11 21.63 2.07
N ILE A 178 7.26 21.78 2.67
CA ILE A 178 7.48 21.57 4.11
C ILE A 178 8.19 22.79 4.72
N HIS A 179 7.96 23.07 5.99
CA HIS A 179 8.70 24.11 6.68
C HIS A 179 10.14 23.67 6.92
N GLY A 180 11.11 24.35 6.29
CA GLY A 180 12.52 23.95 6.34
C GLY A 180 13.09 23.88 7.75
N VAL A 181 12.59 24.70 8.70
CA VAL A 181 13.01 24.64 10.09
C VAL A 181 12.71 23.30 10.79
N GLU A 182 11.70 22.57 10.30
CA GLU A 182 11.34 21.25 10.88
C GLU A 182 12.40 20.18 10.61
N LEU A 183 13.23 20.37 9.57
CA LEU A 183 14.38 19.51 9.32
C LEU A 183 15.43 19.59 10.43
N LEU A 184 15.54 20.75 11.12
CA LEU A 184 16.40 20.89 12.28
C LEU A 184 15.89 20.10 13.52
N TYR A 185 14.65 19.63 13.49
CA TYR A 185 14.10 18.70 14.48
C TYR A 185 14.34 17.23 14.10
N GLU A 186 15.28 16.98 13.18
CA GLU A 186 15.66 15.63 12.70
C GLU A 186 14.49 14.87 12.04
N LYS A 187 13.45 15.58 11.58
CA LYS A 187 12.37 14.97 10.81
C LYS A 187 12.86 14.60 9.41
N THR A 188 12.46 13.44 8.94
CA THR A 188 12.80 12.92 7.61
C THR A 188 11.56 12.77 6.75
N LEU A 189 11.64 13.19 5.48
CA LEU A 189 10.69 12.87 4.42
C LEU A 189 11.40 12.02 3.39
N THR A 190 10.87 10.84 3.11
CA THR A 190 11.45 9.90 2.13
C THR A 190 10.36 9.24 1.29
N GLY A 191 10.75 8.58 0.19
CA GLY A 191 9.87 7.77 -0.63
C GLY A 191 10.13 6.28 -0.46
N SER A 192 9.13 5.45 -0.76
CA SER A 192 9.26 4.00 -0.81
C SER A 192 8.70 3.47 -2.13
N ASN A 193 9.57 3.11 -3.05
CA ASN A 193 9.17 2.49 -4.31
C ASN A 193 9.02 0.98 -4.12
N MET A 194 7.80 0.45 -4.35
CA MET A 194 7.49 -0.97 -4.18
C MET A 194 7.95 -1.55 -2.83
N GLY A 195 7.95 -0.71 -1.77
CA GLY A 195 8.35 -1.11 -0.42
C GLY A 195 9.85 -1.33 -0.23
N SER A 196 10.71 -0.90 -1.15
CA SER A 196 12.17 -1.14 -1.10
C SER A 196 12.54 -2.62 -0.96
N ASN A 197 11.69 -3.52 -1.49
CA ASN A 197 11.80 -4.95 -1.29
C ASN A 197 12.91 -5.60 -2.13
N GLN A 198 13.44 -6.68 -1.57
CA GLN A 198 14.18 -7.71 -2.29
C GLN A 198 13.21 -8.84 -2.65
N PHE A 199 12.50 -8.72 -3.77
CA PHE A 199 11.31 -9.52 -4.09
C PHE A 199 11.50 -11.03 -3.94
N ARG A 200 12.63 -11.59 -4.41
CA ARG A 200 12.91 -13.03 -4.33
C ARG A 200 13.08 -13.54 -2.90
N THR A 201 13.40 -12.65 -1.97
CA THR A 201 13.55 -12.98 -0.54
C THR A 201 12.31 -12.62 0.24
N ASP A 202 11.71 -11.45 -0.03
CA ASP A 202 10.66 -10.90 0.81
C ASP A 202 9.28 -11.45 0.48
N MET A 203 8.95 -11.67 -0.80
CA MET A 203 7.66 -12.26 -1.17
C MET A 203 7.43 -13.65 -0.56
N PRO A 204 8.37 -14.60 -0.60
CA PRO A 204 8.22 -15.88 0.11
C PRO A 204 7.98 -15.70 1.61
N ARG A 205 8.70 -14.78 2.27
CA ARG A 205 8.50 -14.48 3.70
C ARG A 205 7.11 -13.93 4.01
N TYR A 206 6.56 -13.08 3.14
CA TYR A 206 5.20 -12.55 3.31
C TYR A 206 4.16 -13.66 3.13
N ILE A 207 4.39 -14.59 2.21
CA ILE A 207 3.57 -15.78 2.03
C ILE A 207 3.64 -16.68 3.28
N GLU A 208 4.83 -16.93 3.82
CA GLU A 208 4.99 -17.66 5.09
C GLU A 208 4.22 -17.00 6.23
N MET A 209 4.21 -15.66 6.32
CA MET A 209 3.41 -14.92 7.32
C MET A 209 1.91 -15.15 7.13
N TYR A 210 1.42 -15.20 5.88
CA TYR A 210 0.03 -15.53 5.59
C TYR A 210 -0.30 -16.98 5.96
N MET A 211 0.50 -17.93 5.50
CA MET A 211 0.31 -19.35 5.79
C MET A 211 0.36 -19.65 7.29
N ALA A 212 1.10 -18.85 8.06
CA ALA A 212 1.16 -18.93 9.52
C ALA A 212 0.04 -18.12 10.23
N GLY A 213 -0.92 -17.56 9.51
CA GLY A 213 -2.03 -16.77 10.07
C GLY A 213 -1.61 -15.39 10.66
N ARG A 214 -0.39 -14.94 10.40
CA ARG A 214 0.12 -13.67 10.91
C ARG A 214 -0.23 -12.48 9.99
N LEU A 215 -0.41 -12.72 8.71
CA LEU A 215 -0.82 -11.76 7.69
C LEU A 215 -2.22 -12.14 7.20
N LYS A 216 -3.14 -11.22 7.20
CA LYS A 216 -4.52 -11.39 6.75
C LYS A 216 -4.63 -10.94 5.30
N LEU A 217 -4.98 -11.84 4.40
CA LEU A 217 -5.22 -11.53 2.97
C LEU A 217 -6.65 -11.83 2.55
N ASP A 218 -7.33 -12.75 3.25
CA ASP A 218 -8.70 -13.14 2.94
C ASP A 218 -9.64 -11.94 3.05
N GLU A 219 -9.53 -11.18 4.12
CA GLU A 219 -10.34 -10.01 4.43
C GLU A 219 -10.03 -8.82 3.48
N MET A 220 -8.90 -8.84 2.80
CA MET A 220 -8.56 -7.81 1.80
C MET A 220 -9.24 -8.04 0.46
N VAL A 221 -9.67 -9.27 0.15
CA VAL A 221 -10.43 -9.61 -1.07
C VAL A 221 -11.89 -9.24 -0.84
N SER A 222 -12.29 -8.05 -1.26
CA SER A 222 -13.67 -7.58 -1.10
C SER A 222 -14.62 -8.22 -2.11
N LYS A 223 -14.11 -8.57 -3.30
CA LYS A 223 -14.93 -9.09 -4.41
C LYS A 223 -14.07 -9.94 -5.35
N THR A 224 -14.63 -11.03 -5.84
CA THR A 224 -14.09 -11.77 -6.99
C THR A 224 -14.90 -11.42 -8.24
N ILE A 225 -14.24 -11.19 -9.35
CA ILE A 225 -14.85 -10.81 -10.62
C ILE A 225 -14.26 -11.64 -11.77
N THR A 226 -14.97 -11.70 -12.88
CA THR A 226 -14.47 -12.22 -14.15
C THR A 226 -13.70 -11.15 -14.92
N LEU A 227 -12.99 -11.54 -15.98
CA LEU A 227 -12.30 -10.56 -16.83
C LEU A 227 -13.28 -9.61 -17.54
N ASP A 228 -14.48 -10.09 -17.88
CA ASP A 228 -15.51 -9.28 -18.55
C ASP A 228 -16.07 -8.15 -17.65
N GLU A 229 -16.02 -8.35 -16.32
CA GLU A 229 -16.48 -7.39 -15.32
C GLU A 229 -15.41 -6.36 -14.91
N ILE A 230 -14.25 -6.33 -15.61
CA ILE A 230 -13.11 -5.50 -15.20
C ILE A 230 -13.42 -3.99 -15.16
N ASN A 231 -14.27 -3.51 -16.09
CA ASN A 231 -14.66 -2.09 -16.12
C ASN A 231 -15.52 -1.72 -14.91
N GLU A 232 -16.42 -2.61 -14.47
CA GLU A 232 -17.21 -2.45 -13.26
C GLU A 232 -16.30 -2.48 -12.03
N GLY A 233 -15.32 -3.39 -12.00
CA GLY A 233 -14.32 -3.44 -10.93
C GLY A 233 -13.51 -2.15 -10.81
N PHE A 234 -13.19 -1.47 -11.90
CA PHE A 234 -12.56 -0.15 -11.86
C PHE A 234 -13.49 0.94 -11.33
N GLU A 235 -14.78 0.90 -11.65
CA GLU A 235 -15.75 1.86 -11.09
C GLU A 235 -15.95 1.63 -9.58
N ASP A 236 -16.09 0.40 -9.11
CA ASP A 236 -16.13 0.05 -7.68
C ASP A 236 -14.89 0.58 -6.93
N MET A 237 -13.71 0.45 -7.55
CA MET A 237 -12.48 0.97 -6.98
C MET A 237 -12.44 2.50 -6.91
N LYS A 238 -12.91 3.20 -7.95
CA LYS A 238 -12.98 4.68 -7.95
C LYS A 238 -13.94 5.21 -6.87
N GLN A 239 -15.05 4.52 -6.65
CA GLN A 239 -16.02 4.85 -5.60
C GLN A 239 -15.50 4.52 -4.20
N GLY A 240 -14.39 3.77 -4.09
CA GLY A 240 -13.81 3.39 -2.81
C GLY A 240 -14.55 2.29 -2.05
N ASN A 241 -15.46 1.57 -2.73
CA ASN A 241 -16.33 0.54 -2.14
C ASN A 241 -15.58 -0.77 -1.83
N VAL A 242 -14.38 -0.96 -2.38
CA VAL A 242 -13.61 -2.21 -2.28
C VAL A 242 -12.17 -1.96 -1.85
N ALA A 243 -11.62 -2.83 -1.02
CA ALA A 243 -10.18 -2.85 -0.73
C ALA A 243 -9.42 -3.44 -1.92
N ARG A 244 -9.84 -4.63 -2.38
CA ARG A 244 -9.32 -5.32 -3.58
C ARG A 244 -10.43 -6.13 -4.27
N SER A 245 -10.55 -5.97 -5.59
CA SER A 245 -11.25 -6.93 -6.46
C SER A 245 -10.22 -7.84 -7.11
N VAL A 246 -10.49 -9.14 -7.14
CA VAL A 246 -9.60 -10.14 -7.74
C VAL A 246 -10.30 -10.78 -8.94
N ILE A 247 -9.62 -10.77 -10.10
CA ILE A 247 -10.09 -11.46 -11.30
C ILE A 247 -9.74 -12.95 -11.16
N VAL A 248 -10.76 -13.79 -11.25
CA VAL A 248 -10.59 -15.25 -11.23
C VAL A 248 -10.84 -15.79 -12.63
N PHE A 249 -9.88 -16.53 -13.16
CA PHE A 249 -9.99 -17.23 -14.43
C PHE A 249 -10.53 -18.64 -14.23
N PRO A 250 -11.34 -19.18 -15.15
CA PRO A 250 -11.78 -20.56 -15.09
C PRO A 250 -10.55 -21.52 -15.08
N THR A 251 -10.57 -22.46 -14.16
CA THR A 251 -9.61 -23.59 -14.21
C THR A 251 -10.04 -24.54 -15.32
N ASN A 252 -9.23 -24.64 -16.37
CA ASN A 252 -9.35 -25.67 -17.39
C ASN A 252 -8.87 -27.03 -16.88
#